data_4c1af443791a140a8a67297bb740a4b3
#
_entry.id   4c1af443791a140a8a67297bb740a4b3
#
_cell.length_a   1.000
_cell.length_b   1.000
_cell.length_c   1.000
_cell.angle_alpha   90.00
_cell.angle_beta   90.00
_cell.angle_gamma   90.00
#
_symmetry.space_group_name_H-M   'P 1'
#
loop_
_entity.id
_entity.type
_entity.pdbx_description
1 polymer ?
#
loop_
_entity_poly.entity_id
_entity_poly.type
_entity_poly.pdbx_seq_one_letter_code
_entity_poly.pdbx_strand_id
1 'polypeptide(L)'
;LQKKEIAPEEISMENIFPVGVMGIIENIDEEGSVKITTRRRVQVTHVEYTDGMVLAEAVDLPDIQDISPEEEKEKFDKIKKELMDFAKGFQWGVWVRSMIYHWKSYPEAVSALAGYMSLSWEEKYHMIEVDSRKERMHLMEEAVYELMEIFRVSEEAETAQKNSNEKVYRESAIRKQIEFLQQQLDEMHPENIS
;
A
#
# COMPACT_ATOMS: atom_id res chain seq x y z
N LEU A 1 -14.17 14.97 -2.68
CA LEU A 1 -14.14 13.52 -2.94
C LEU A 1 -15.55 13.01 -3.17
N GLN A 2 -15.77 12.27 -4.28
CA GLN A 2 -17.07 11.66 -4.61
C GLN A 2 -17.25 10.35 -3.85
N LYS A 3 -18.49 10.06 -3.42
CA LYS A 3 -18.86 8.78 -2.79
C LYS A 3 -19.05 7.65 -3.82
N LYS A 4 -19.37 8.02 -5.04
CA LYS A 4 -19.55 7.12 -6.19
C LYS A 4 -19.25 7.88 -7.48
N GLU A 5 -19.05 7.15 -8.56
CA GLU A 5 -18.93 7.77 -9.87
C GLU A 5 -20.29 8.38 -10.31
N ILE A 6 -20.28 9.67 -10.60
CA ILE A 6 -21.47 10.44 -11.02
C ILE A 6 -21.06 11.39 -12.16
N ALA A 7 -22.04 11.77 -12.98
CA ALA A 7 -21.83 12.86 -13.95
C ALA A 7 -21.65 14.20 -13.21
N PRO A 8 -20.85 15.13 -13.74
CA PRO A 8 -20.64 16.44 -13.10
C PRO A 8 -21.95 17.20 -12.78
N GLU A 9 -22.95 17.05 -13.62
CA GLU A 9 -24.27 17.68 -13.49
C GLU A 9 -25.10 17.13 -12.33
N GLU A 10 -24.76 15.92 -11.86
CA GLU A 10 -25.45 15.25 -10.75
C GLU A 10 -24.80 15.53 -9.39
N ILE A 11 -23.78 16.40 -9.36
CA ILE A 11 -23.07 16.67 -8.11
C ILE A 11 -23.97 17.36 -7.09
N SER A 12 -23.91 16.85 -5.88
CA SER A 12 -24.64 17.38 -4.73
C SER A 12 -23.94 17.03 -3.42
N MET A 13 -24.30 17.68 -2.34
CA MET A 13 -23.76 17.35 -1.01
C MET A 13 -24.02 15.90 -0.58
N GLU A 14 -25.03 15.24 -1.12
CA GLU A 14 -25.33 13.83 -0.84
C GLU A 14 -24.31 12.88 -1.50
N ASN A 15 -23.78 13.28 -2.65
CA ASN A 15 -22.91 12.47 -3.50
C ASN A 15 -21.41 12.66 -3.23
N ILE A 16 -21.07 13.62 -2.37
CA ILE A 16 -19.67 13.89 -1.98
C ILE A 16 -19.45 13.64 -0.48
N PHE A 17 -18.22 13.40 -0.12
CA PHE A 17 -17.79 13.44 1.26
C PHE A 17 -17.66 14.88 1.74
N PRO A 18 -18.13 15.20 2.95
CA PRO A 18 -18.17 16.59 3.42
C PRO A 18 -16.77 17.16 3.75
N VAL A 19 -15.81 16.31 4.13
CA VAL A 19 -14.42 16.76 4.35
C VAL A 19 -13.62 16.54 3.07
N GLY A 20 -12.91 17.56 2.68
CA GLY A 20 -12.01 17.54 1.52
C GLY A 20 -10.64 18.11 1.83
N VAL A 21 -9.80 18.14 0.81
CA VAL A 21 -8.48 18.74 0.89
C VAL A 21 -8.39 19.83 -0.18
N MET A 22 -8.03 21.03 0.26
CA MET A 22 -7.71 22.14 -0.64
C MET A 22 -6.26 22.02 -1.09
N GLY A 23 -6.03 22.21 -2.38
CA GLY A 23 -4.71 22.19 -2.99
C GLY A 23 -4.54 23.27 -4.06
N ILE A 24 -3.31 23.37 -4.56
CA ILE A 24 -2.95 24.25 -5.67
C ILE A 24 -2.51 23.37 -6.84
N ILE A 25 -3.06 23.62 -8.01
CA ILE A 25 -2.61 23.01 -9.26
C ILE A 25 -1.27 23.68 -9.62
N GLU A 26 -0.19 22.90 -9.63
CA GLU A 26 1.15 23.40 -9.95
C GLU A 26 1.44 23.31 -11.46
N ASN A 27 1.01 22.23 -12.07
CA ASN A 27 1.26 21.97 -13.48
C ASN A 27 0.21 21.02 -14.06
N ILE A 28 -0.04 21.18 -15.34
CA ILE A 28 -0.80 20.24 -16.18
C ILE A 28 0.14 19.90 -17.34
N ASP A 29 0.50 18.63 -17.49
CA ASP A 29 1.37 18.20 -18.59
C ASP A 29 0.61 18.04 -19.92
N GLU A 30 1.34 17.72 -20.98
CA GLU A 30 0.78 17.57 -22.34
C GLU A 30 -0.16 16.36 -22.46
N GLU A 31 -0.05 15.39 -21.55
CA GLU A 31 -0.89 14.18 -21.47
C GLU A 31 -2.15 14.40 -20.62
N GLY A 32 -2.31 15.59 -20.03
CA GLY A 32 -3.44 15.94 -19.18
C GLY A 32 -3.29 15.52 -17.71
N SER A 33 -2.11 15.03 -17.30
CA SER A 33 -1.84 14.74 -15.90
C SER A 33 -1.68 16.04 -15.10
N VAL A 34 -2.32 16.08 -13.94
CA VAL A 34 -2.38 17.27 -13.09
C VAL A 34 -1.56 17.04 -11.83
N LYS A 35 -0.55 17.88 -11.61
CA LYS A 35 0.20 17.92 -10.35
C LYS A 35 -0.46 18.87 -9.38
N ILE A 36 -0.92 18.34 -8.24
CA ILE A 36 -1.60 19.12 -7.19
C ILE A 36 -0.77 19.04 -5.91
N THR A 37 -0.47 20.20 -5.31
CA THR A 37 0.08 20.29 -3.97
C THR A 37 -1.05 20.55 -2.98
N THR A 38 -1.33 19.58 -2.12
CA THR A 38 -2.32 19.68 -1.06
C THR A 38 -1.85 20.66 0.02
N ARG A 39 -2.79 21.44 0.59
CA ARG A 39 -2.47 22.51 1.56
C ARG A 39 -3.13 22.28 2.91
N ARG A 40 -4.44 22.10 2.94
CA ARG A 40 -5.22 22.02 4.18
C ARG A 40 -6.51 21.24 3.99
N ARG A 41 -7.04 20.73 5.09
CA ARG A 41 -8.38 20.14 5.14
C ARG A 41 -9.44 21.25 5.15
N VAL A 42 -10.54 20.96 4.54
CA VAL A 42 -11.68 21.85 4.46
C VAL A 42 -12.99 21.09 4.67
N GLN A 43 -13.95 21.75 5.29
CA GLN A 43 -15.34 21.32 5.34
C GLN A 43 -16.08 21.93 4.15
N VAL A 44 -16.56 21.12 3.24
CA VAL A 44 -17.40 21.57 2.11
C VAL A 44 -18.79 21.88 2.66
N THR A 45 -19.28 23.08 2.38
CA THR A 45 -20.59 23.56 2.86
C THR A 45 -21.62 23.62 1.76
N HIS A 46 -21.17 23.79 0.52
CA HIS A 46 -22.02 23.81 -0.67
C HIS A 46 -21.26 23.30 -1.89
N VAL A 47 -21.97 22.65 -2.82
CA VAL A 47 -21.42 22.26 -4.12
C VAL A 47 -22.50 22.40 -5.18
N GLU A 48 -22.12 22.90 -6.33
CA GLU A 48 -23.00 23.04 -7.49
C GLU A 48 -22.25 22.85 -8.80
N TYR A 49 -22.98 22.49 -9.83
CA TYR A 49 -22.49 22.49 -11.20
C TYR A 49 -23.09 23.69 -11.95
N THR A 50 -22.23 24.55 -12.45
CA THR A 50 -22.62 25.73 -13.20
C THR A 50 -21.61 26.07 -14.28
N ASP A 51 -22.05 26.52 -15.43
CA ASP A 51 -21.21 26.94 -16.59
C ASP A 51 -20.13 25.90 -16.98
N GLY A 52 -20.44 24.60 -16.89
CA GLY A 52 -19.51 23.52 -17.22
C GLY A 52 -18.46 23.22 -16.15
N MET A 53 -18.60 23.78 -14.96
CA MET A 53 -17.67 23.62 -13.85
C MET A 53 -18.38 23.19 -12.57
N VAL A 54 -17.67 22.41 -11.77
CA VAL A 54 -18.10 22.12 -10.39
C VAL A 54 -17.51 23.19 -9.48
N LEU A 55 -18.37 23.92 -8.80
CA LEU A 55 -18.00 24.92 -7.80
C LEU A 55 -18.29 24.38 -6.40
N ALA A 56 -17.42 24.66 -5.46
CA ALA A 56 -17.59 24.29 -4.06
C ALA A 56 -17.28 25.47 -3.14
N GLU A 57 -18.15 25.67 -2.17
CA GLU A 57 -17.86 26.52 -1.00
C GLU A 57 -17.33 25.65 0.12
N ALA A 58 -16.28 26.11 0.79
CA ALA A 58 -15.65 25.36 1.85
C ALA A 58 -15.09 26.31 2.92
N VAL A 59 -15.07 25.83 4.15
CA VAL A 59 -14.43 26.51 5.28
C VAL A 59 -13.23 25.68 5.76
N ASP A 60 -12.24 26.35 6.32
CA ASP A 60 -11.06 25.68 6.89
C ASP A 60 -11.48 24.74 8.01
N LEU A 61 -10.92 23.53 7.98
CA LEU A 61 -11.11 22.52 9.02
C LEU A 61 -9.74 22.22 9.66
N PRO A 62 -9.36 22.98 10.71
CA PRO A 62 -8.08 22.79 11.37
C PRO A 62 -8.03 21.48 12.15
N ASP A 63 -6.84 20.91 12.25
CA ASP A 63 -6.61 19.72 13.07
C ASP A 63 -6.65 20.08 14.57
N ILE A 64 -7.20 19.17 15.38
CA ILE A 64 -7.04 19.21 16.83
C ILE A 64 -5.59 18.81 17.14
N GLN A 65 -4.84 19.73 17.76
CA GLN A 65 -3.43 19.55 18.13
C GLN A 65 -3.33 18.84 19.49
N ASP A 66 -3.64 17.56 19.52
CA ASP A 66 -3.68 16.69 20.71
C ASP A 66 -2.45 15.78 20.85
N ILE A 67 -1.43 16.03 20.07
CA ILE A 67 -0.10 15.41 20.17
C ILE A 67 0.98 16.47 19.94
N SER A 68 2.07 16.40 20.68
CA SER A 68 3.20 17.31 20.46
C SER A 68 4.00 16.93 19.22
N PRO A 69 4.67 17.89 18.56
CA PRO A 69 5.54 17.61 17.42
C PRO A 69 6.68 16.63 17.75
N GLU A 70 7.18 16.70 18.98
CA GLU A 70 8.24 15.82 19.48
C GLU A 70 7.75 14.39 19.63
N GLU A 71 6.56 14.19 20.20
CA GLU A 71 5.95 12.86 20.35
C GLU A 71 5.60 12.26 18.99
N GLU A 72 5.05 13.05 18.07
CA GLU A 72 4.74 12.61 16.71
C GLU A 72 6.01 12.15 15.98
N LYS A 73 7.07 12.95 16.11
CA LYS A 73 8.37 12.62 15.50
C LYS A 73 8.96 11.34 16.08
N GLU A 74 8.94 11.18 17.40
CA GLU A 74 9.45 9.99 18.09
C GLU A 74 8.71 8.71 17.60
N LYS A 75 7.39 8.78 17.54
CA LYS A 75 6.57 7.66 17.03
C LYS A 75 6.87 7.35 15.56
N PHE A 76 7.00 8.39 14.73
CA PHE A 76 7.37 8.21 13.33
C PHE A 76 8.76 7.60 13.15
N ASP A 77 9.75 8.08 13.91
CA ASP A 77 11.12 7.55 13.86
C ASP A 77 11.15 6.06 14.28
N LYS A 78 10.30 5.66 15.23
CA LYS A 78 10.14 4.26 15.63
C LYS A 78 9.61 3.38 14.49
N ILE A 79 8.47 3.73 13.90
CA ILE A 79 7.88 2.94 12.82
C ILE A 79 8.77 2.92 11.57
N LYS A 80 9.43 4.03 11.28
CA LYS A 80 10.41 4.13 10.19
C LYS A 80 11.56 3.14 10.38
N LYS A 81 12.08 3.03 11.61
CA LYS A 81 13.11 2.05 11.95
C LYS A 81 12.60 0.62 11.77
N GLU A 82 11.40 0.32 12.24
CA GLU A 82 10.77 -1.00 12.10
C GLU A 82 10.55 -1.36 10.62
N LEU A 83 10.09 -0.43 9.79
CA LEU A 83 9.98 -0.60 8.33
C LEU A 83 11.34 -0.86 7.67
N MET A 84 12.37 -0.13 8.07
CA MET A 84 13.72 -0.34 7.55
C MET A 84 14.28 -1.71 7.94
N ASP A 85 14.03 -2.17 9.15
CA ASP A 85 14.45 -3.49 9.62
C ASP A 85 13.65 -4.60 8.92
N PHE A 86 12.35 -4.41 8.76
CA PHE A 86 11.48 -5.31 8.00
C PHE A 86 11.95 -5.47 6.54
N ALA A 87 12.26 -4.37 5.86
CA ALA A 87 12.72 -4.39 4.49
C ALA A 87 14.04 -5.16 4.27
N LYS A 88 14.86 -5.38 5.32
CA LYS A 88 16.10 -6.18 5.22
C LYS A 88 15.83 -7.64 4.85
N GLY A 89 14.66 -8.17 5.19
CA GLY A 89 14.27 -9.55 4.91
C GLY A 89 13.97 -9.84 3.44
N PHE A 90 13.86 -8.82 2.58
CA PHE A 90 13.41 -8.95 1.20
C PHE A 90 14.54 -8.67 0.19
N GLN A 91 14.49 -9.32 -0.97
CA GLN A 91 15.47 -9.11 -2.05
C GLN A 91 15.48 -7.66 -2.57
N TRP A 92 14.31 -7.02 -2.60
CA TRP A 92 14.14 -5.61 -2.99
C TRP A 92 14.43 -4.62 -1.85
N GLY A 93 14.77 -5.12 -0.66
CA GLY A 93 14.89 -4.32 0.57
C GLY A 93 15.93 -3.21 0.52
N VAL A 94 17.02 -3.37 -0.24
CA VAL A 94 18.06 -2.33 -0.36
C VAL A 94 17.47 -1.07 -1.01
N TRP A 95 16.71 -1.24 -2.10
CA TRP A 95 16.11 -0.14 -2.84
C TRP A 95 15.01 0.55 -2.01
N VAL A 96 14.11 -0.24 -1.39
CA VAL A 96 13.03 0.29 -0.56
C VAL A 96 13.55 1.03 0.67
N ARG A 97 14.60 0.53 1.32
CA ARG A 97 15.23 1.23 2.46
C ARG A 97 15.78 2.60 2.07
N SER A 98 16.36 2.73 0.87
CA SER A 98 16.78 4.03 0.37
C SER A 98 15.60 5.01 0.24
N MET A 99 14.45 4.54 -0.21
CA MET A 99 13.24 5.34 -0.29
C MET A 99 12.72 5.72 1.11
N ILE A 100 12.58 4.74 2.03
CA ILE A 100 12.13 4.95 3.40
C ILE A 100 13.02 5.96 4.15
N TYR A 101 14.32 5.93 3.90
CA TYR A 101 15.28 6.83 4.55
C TYR A 101 14.92 8.31 4.38
N HIS A 102 14.35 8.68 3.23
CA HIS A 102 14.02 10.07 2.90
C HIS A 102 12.68 10.55 3.48
N TRP A 103 11.82 9.65 3.96
CA TRP A 103 10.55 10.06 4.56
C TRP A 103 10.76 10.78 5.90
N LYS A 104 9.97 11.83 6.11
CA LYS A 104 10.06 12.70 7.29
C LYS A 104 8.82 12.68 8.17
N SER A 105 7.72 12.10 7.67
CA SER A 105 6.42 12.11 8.34
C SER A 105 5.54 10.93 7.95
N TYR A 106 4.53 10.64 8.77
CA TYR A 106 3.50 9.65 8.44
C TYR A 106 2.79 9.93 7.11
N PRO A 107 2.33 11.17 6.81
CA PRO A 107 1.70 11.45 5.53
C PRO A 107 2.59 11.13 4.33
N GLU A 108 3.89 11.39 4.40
CA GLU A 108 4.82 11.02 3.31
C GLU A 108 4.94 9.51 3.15
N ALA A 109 5.06 8.78 4.26
CA ALA A 109 5.14 7.32 4.25
C ALA A 109 3.86 6.68 3.68
N VAL A 110 2.70 7.09 4.18
CA VAL A 110 1.40 6.56 3.75
C VAL A 110 1.13 6.93 2.29
N SER A 111 1.46 8.13 1.85
CA SER A 111 1.33 8.53 0.45
C SER A 111 2.18 7.68 -0.49
N ALA A 112 3.42 7.38 -0.11
CA ALA A 112 4.31 6.52 -0.89
C ALA A 112 3.85 5.06 -0.93
N LEU A 113 3.21 4.57 0.14
CA LEU A 113 2.76 3.20 0.29
C LEU A 113 1.29 2.98 -0.15
N ALA A 114 0.53 4.06 -0.41
CA ALA A 114 -0.91 4.01 -0.65
C ALA A 114 -1.33 3.06 -1.78
N GLY A 115 -0.51 2.91 -2.81
CA GLY A 115 -0.76 1.98 -3.92
C GLY A 115 -0.64 0.50 -3.56
N TYR A 116 -0.03 0.18 -2.43
CA TYR A 116 0.18 -1.18 -1.94
C TYR A 116 -0.76 -1.53 -0.77
N MET A 117 -1.45 -0.53 -0.19
CA MET A 117 -2.38 -0.72 0.92
C MET A 117 -3.73 -1.23 0.43
N SER A 118 -4.26 -2.26 1.07
CA SER A 118 -5.59 -2.83 0.78
C SER A 118 -6.72 -2.10 1.52
N LEU A 119 -6.65 -0.76 1.53
CA LEU A 119 -7.66 0.08 2.18
C LEU A 119 -8.82 0.38 1.23
N SER A 120 -10.04 0.26 1.74
CA SER A 120 -11.26 0.74 1.08
C SER A 120 -11.28 2.27 0.93
N TRP A 121 -12.18 2.78 0.11
CA TRP A 121 -12.36 4.23 -0.02
C TRP A 121 -12.81 4.89 1.28
N GLU A 122 -13.63 4.20 2.04
CA GLU A 122 -14.14 4.64 3.34
C GLU A 122 -13.01 4.73 4.37
N GLU A 123 -12.13 3.74 4.44
CA GLU A 123 -10.96 3.76 5.33
C GLU A 123 -9.97 4.86 4.96
N LYS A 124 -9.70 5.05 3.67
CA LYS A 124 -8.87 6.17 3.18
C LYS A 124 -9.50 7.53 3.51
N TYR A 125 -10.82 7.63 3.35
CA TYR A 125 -11.54 8.84 3.69
C TYR A 125 -11.53 9.09 5.19
N HIS A 126 -11.69 8.06 6.02
CA HIS A 126 -11.63 8.17 7.48
C HIS A 126 -10.31 8.80 7.96
N MET A 127 -9.18 8.48 7.33
CA MET A 127 -7.90 9.14 7.63
C MET A 127 -7.89 10.64 7.30
N ILE A 128 -8.79 11.11 6.42
CA ILE A 128 -8.91 12.53 6.07
C ILE A 128 -9.91 13.23 6.97
N GLU A 129 -11.03 12.59 7.34
CA GLU A 129 -12.11 13.22 8.08
C GLU A 129 -11.83 13.39 9.58
N VAL A 130 -11.01 12.52 10.17
CA VAL A 130 -10.67 12.58 11.59
C VAL A 130 -9.96 13.88 11.94
N ASP A 131 -10.50 14.61 12.90
CA ASP A 131 -9.96 15.91 13.32
C ASP A 131 -8.76 15.80 14.27
N SER A 132 -8.72 14.75 15.10
CA SER A 132 -7.62 14.47 16.01
C SER A 132 -6.36 14.09 15.24
N ARG A 133 -5.29 14.85 15.43
CA ARG A 133 -3.99 14.56 14.82
C ARG A 133 -3.39 13.26 15.36
N LYS A 134 -3.58 13.01 16.65
CA LYS A 134 -3.14 11.78 17.30
C LYS A 134 -3.87 10.55 16.78
N GLU A 135 -5.18 10.61 16.63
CA GLU A 135 -5.99 9.51 16.10
C GLU A 135 -5.67 9.25 14.63
N ARG A 136 -5.55 10.28 13.81
CA ARG A 136 -5.15 10.15 12.41
C ARG A 136 -3.79 9.49 12.24
N MET A 137 -2.83 9.88 13.08
CA MET A 137 -1.52 9.25 13.12
C MET A 137 -1.61 7.77 13.48
N HIS A 138 -2.47 7.41 14.43
CA HIS A 138 -2.69 6.01 14.82
C HIS A 138 -3.28 5.19 13.67
N LEU A 139 -4.28 5.71 12.95
CA LEU A 139 -4.82 5.07 11.75
C LEU A 139 -3.76 4.84 10.66
N MET A 140 -2.88 5.82 10.45
CA MET A 140 -1.77 5.68 9.51
C MET A 140 -0.76 4.62 9.96
N GLU A 141 -0.47 4.53 11.25
CA GLU A 141 0.40 3.54 11.85
C GLU A 141 -0.16 2.13 11.69
N GLU A 142 -1.45 1.94 11.98
CA GLU A 142 -2.16 0.66 11.77
C GLU A 142 -2.11 0.21 10.30
N ALA A 143 -2.37 1.12 9.36
CA ALA A 143 -2.30 0.82 7.94
C ALA A 143 -0.90 0.38 7.47
N VAL A 144 0.16 0.95 8.05
CA VAL A 144 1.54 0.54 7.76
C VAL A 144 1.83 -0.84 8.33
N TYR A 145 1.40 -1.14 9.56
CA TYR A 145 1.59 -2.47 10.15
C TYR A 145 0.80 -3.55 9.42
N GLU A 146 -0.42 -3.26 8.99
CA GLU A 146 -1.21 -4.18 8.18
C GLU A 146 -0.51 -4.50 6.84
N LEU A 147 0.05 -3.48 6.18
CA LEU A 147 0.83 -3.66 4.96
C LEU A 147 2.05 -4.55 5.20
N MET A 148 2.79 -4.33 6.28
CA MET A 148 3.93 -5.18 6.65
C MET A 148 3.51 -6.64 6.85
N GLU A 149 2.38 -6.88 7.49
CA GLU A 149 1.85 -8.23 7.71
C GLU A 149 1.44 -8.91 6.40
N ILE A 150 0.79 -8.19 5.48
CA ILE A 150 0.44 -8.69 4.15
C ILE A 150 1.70 -9.13 3.39
N PHE A 151 2.75 -8.33 3.39
CA PHE A 151 4.01 -8.69 2.74
C PHE A 151 4.69 -9.89 3.40
N ARG A 152 4.68 -9.97 4.73
CA ARG A 152 5.24 -11.11 5.46
C ARG A 152 4.55 -12.42 5.10
N VAL A 153 3.23 -12.43 5.10
CA VAL A 153 2.42 -13.62 4.75
C VAL A 153 2.65 -14.02 3.30
N SER A 154 2.73 -13.06 2.40
CA SER A 154 3.00 -13.30 0.97
C SER A 154 4.36 -13.95 0.74
N GLU A 155 5.41 -13.45 1.40
CA GLU A 155 6.77 -14.00 1.29
C GLU A 155 6.86 -15.42 1.88
N GLU A 156 6.20 -15.66 3.00
CA GLU A 156 6.13 -17.00 3.60
C GLU A 156 5.44 -18.00 2.66
N ALA A 157 4.36 -17.59 1.99
CA ALA A 157 3.65 -18.42 1.01
C ALA A 157 4.52 -18.72 -0.22
N GLU A 158 5.22 -17.73 -0.76
CA GLU A 158 6.14 -17.91 -1.89
C GLU A 158 7.29 -18.85 -1.53
N THR A 159 7.87 -18.69 -0.34
CA THR A 159 8.96 -19.54 0.15
C THR A 159 8.48 -20.99 0.34
N ALA A 160 7.29 -21.19 0.91
CA ALA A 160 6.69 -22.50 1.06
C ALA A 160 6.44 -23.19 -0.29
N GLN A 161 5.97 -22.43 -1.29
CA GLN A 161 5.75 -22.93 -2.66
C GLN A 161 7.06 -23.29 -3.36
N LYS A 162 8.11 -22.46 -3.23
CA LYS A 162 9.45 -22.78 -3.74
C LYS A 162 9.98 -24.09 -3.15
N ASN A 163 9.95 -24.21 -1.83
CA ASN A 163 10.41 -25.40 -1.14
C ASN A 163 9.63 -26.66 -1.55
N SER A 164 8.31 -26.54 -1.76
CA SER A 164 7.47 -27.63 -2.26
C SER A 164 7.86 -28.04 -3.67
N ASN A 165 8.06 -27.08 -4.57
CA ASN A 165 8.47 -27.34 -5.95
C ASN A 165 9.87 -27.96 -6.02
N GLU A 166 10.84 -27.48 -5.25
CA GLU A 166 12.19 -28.08 -5.18
C GLU A 166 12.13 -29.53 -4.71
N LYS A 167 11.29 -29.84 -3.71
CA LYS A 167 11.09 -31.21 -3.24
C LYS A 167 10.53 -32.11 -4.33
N VAL A 168 9.53 -31.66 -5.08
CA VAL A 168 8.93 -32.41 -6.21
C VAL A 168 9.95 -32.64 -7.32
N TYR A 169 10.73 -31.63 -7.71
CA TYR A 169 11.79 -31.77 -8.71
C TYR A 169 12.86 -32.76 -8.27
N ARG A 170 13.29 -32.69 -7.02
CA ARG A 170 14.28 -33.59 -6.45
C ARG A 170 13.79 -35.05 -6.42
N GLU A 171 12.54 -35.27 -6.02
CA GLU A 171 11.91 -36.59 -6.01
C GLU A 171 11.81 -37.17 -7.43
N SER A 172 11.39 -36.35 -8.41
CA SER A 172 11.32 -36.75 -9.82
C SER A 172 12.69 -37.12 -10.41
N ALA A 173 13.73 -36.35 -10.07
CA ALA A 173 15.10 -36.66 -10.50
C ALA A 173 15.62 -37.98 -9.92
N ILE A 174 15.36 -38.24 -8.64
CA ILE A 174 15.73 -39.51 -7.98
C ILE A 174 15.00 -40.69 -8.62
N ARG A 175 13.70 -40.56 -8.88
CA ARG A 175 12.93 -41.63 -9.57
C ARG A 175 13.52 -41.97 -10.94
N LYS A 176 13.84 -40.99 -11.76
CA LYS A 176 14.48 -41.20 -13.07
C LYS A 176 15.83 -41.90 -12.96
N GLN A 177 16.60 -41.52 -11.92
CA GLN A 177 17.91 -42.17 -11.68
C GLN A 177 17.75 -43.64 -11.27
N ILE A 178 16.76 -43.95 -10.45
CA ILE A 178 16.43 -45.34 -10.05
C ILE A 178 16.01 -46.15 -11.29
N GLU A 179 15.12 -45.65 -12.13
CA GLU A 179 14.67 -46.32 -13.37
C GLU A 179 15.85 -46.61 -14.28
N PHE A 180 16.74 -45.64 -14.48
CA PHE A 180 17.95 -45.81 -15.31
C PHE A 180 18.87 -46.89 -14.74
N LEU A 181 19.12 -46.94 -13.43
CA LEU A 181 19.95 -47.95 -12.80
C LEU A 181 19.31 -49.36 -12.84
N GLN A 182 17.98 -49.45 -12.71
CA GLN A 182 17.24 -50.68 -12.87
C GLN A 182 17.38 -51.23 -14.32
N GLN A 183 17.23 -50.36 -15.31
CA GLN A 183 17.42 -50.75 -16.70
C GLN A 183 18.84 -51.26 -16.96
N GLN A 184 19.88 -50.59 -16.44
CA GLN A 184 21.26 -51.07 -16.55
C GLN A 184 21.47 -52.45 -15.90
N LEU A 185 20.84 -52.66 -14.75
CA LEU A 185 20.92 -53.93 -14.02
C LEU A 185 20.29 -55.07 -14.82
N ASP A 186 19.12 -54.83 -15.41
CA ASP A 186 18.40 -55.75 -16.29
C ASP A 186 19.21 -56.11 -17.55
N GLU A 187 19.88 -55.11 -18.15
CA GLU A 187 20.79 -55.33 -19.30
C GLU A 187 22.02 -56.17 -18.96
N MET A 188 22.51 -56.06 -17.72
CA MET A 188 23.67 -56.86 -17.25
C MET A 188 23.29 -58.30 -16.86
N HIS A 189 22.03 -58.58 -16.55
CA HIS A 189 21.54 -59.89 -16.14
C HIS A 189 20.31 -60.33 -17.00
N PRO A 190 20.49 -60.55 -18.28
CA PRO A 190 19.38 -60.92 -19.18
C PRO A 190 18.76 -62.30 -18.91
N GLU A 191 19.39 -63.12 -18.05
CA GLU A 191 18.94 -64.48 -17.73
C GLU A 191 17.84 -64.55 -16.65
N ASN A 192 17.46 -63.40 -16.04
CA ASN A 192 16.46 -63.35 -14.98
C ASN A 192 15.04 -62.98 -15.48
N ILE A 193 14.82 -62.93 -16.79
CA ILE A 193 13.51 -62.72 -17.40
C ILE A 193 13.00 -64.05 -17.99
N SER A 194 12.50 -64.93 -17.11
CA SER A 194 11.74 -66.12 -17.49
C SER A 194 10.44 -66.16 -16.73
#